data_651bbe16a3ae1ca43a862d60ac538540
#
_entry.id   651bbe16a3ae1ca43a862d60ac538540
#
_cell.length_a   1.000
_cell.length_b   1.000
_cell.length_c   1.000
_cell.angle_alpha   90.00
_cell.angle_beta   90.00
_cell.angle_gamma   90.00
#
_symmetry.space_group_name_H-M   'P 1'
#
loop_
_entity.id
_entity.type
_entity.pdbx_description
1 polymer ?
#
loop_
_entity_poly.entity_id
_entity_poly.type
_entity_poly.pdbx_seq_one_letter_code
_entity_poly.pdbx_strand_id
1 'polypeptide(L)' 'MITRVKVHPNSKKTKIEKISENRFEIWVKEKAENNFANDSMIELLSEYLNKPRNKIIIITGHKRPNKTLDIKN' A
#
# COMPACT_ATOMS: atom_id res chain seq x y z
N MET A 1 11.38 6.02 5.91
CA MET A 1 11.38 6.52 4.51
C MET A 1 9.97 6.87 4.10
N ILE A 2 9.76 8.07 3.64
CA ILE A 2 8.44 8.51 3.19
C ILE A 2 8.21 7.98 1.79
N THR A 3 7.11 7.27 1.61
CA THR A 3 6.81 6.59 0.36
C THR A 3 5.38 6.92 -0.06
N ARG A 4 5.19 7.15 -1.34
CA ARG A 4 3.87 7.41 -1.90
C ARG A 4 3.35 6.15 -2.60
N VAL A 5 2.08 5.85 -2.36
CA VAL A 5 1.44 4.66 -2.92
C VAL A 5 0.09 5.04 -3.49
N LYS A 6 -0.16 4.60 -4.72
CA LYS A 6 -1.48 4.69 -5.31
C LYS A 6 -2.11 3.30 -5.28
N VAL A 7 -3.27 3.18 -4.68
CA VAL A 7 -3.96 1.90 -4.52
C VAL A 7 -5.18 1.86 -5.44
N HIS A 8 -5.30 0.76 -6.18
CA HIS A 8 -6.46 0.49 -7.02
C HIS A 8 -7.25 -0.64 -6.39
N PRO A 9 -8.30 -0.33 -5.64
CA PRO A 9 -9.14 -1.37 -5.03
C PRO A 9 -10.07 -2.02 -6.05
N ASN A 10 -10.69 -3.10 -5.63
CA ASN A 10 -11.65 -3.81 -6.46
C ASN A 10 -11.09 -4.21 -7.82
N SER A 11 -9.83 -4.61 -7.84
CA SER A 11 -9.14 -5.02 -9.06
C SER A 11 -9.29 -6.52 -9.28
N LYS A 12 -9.11 -6.95 -10.53
CA LYS A 12 -9.21 -8.37 -10.86
C LYS A 12 -8.01 -9.17 -10.37
N LYS A 13 -6.87 -8.53 -10.25
CA LYS A 13 -5.62 -9.18 -9.84
C LYS A 13 -4.91 -8.36 -8.77
N THR A 14 -4.18 -9.04 -7.93
CA THR A 14 -3.29 -8.41 -6.97
C THR A 14 -1.96 -8.16 -7.65
N LYS A 15 -1.48 -6.92 -7.60
CA LYS A 15 -0.26 -6.54 -8.28
C LYS A 15 0.42 -5.39 -7.55
N ILE A 16 1.75 -5.38 -7.55
CA ILE A 16 2.53 -4.26 -7.06
C ILE A 16 3.56 -3.88 -8.11
N GLU A 17 3.73 -2.57 -8.32
CA GLU A 17 4.67 -2.04 -9.28
C GLU A 17 5.45 -0.89 -8.65
N LYS A 18 6.78 -0.99 -8.65
CA LYS A 18 7.66 0.06 -8.15
C LYS A 18 7.88 1.07 -9.26
N ILE A 19 7.36 2.27 -9.07
CA ILE A 19 7.45 3.34 -10.07
C ILE A 19 8.79 4.09 -9.94
N SER A 20 9.22 4.35 -8.70
CA SER A 20 10.51 5.00 -8.42
C SER A 20 10.97 4.56 -7.03
N GLU A 21 12.06 5.12 -6.55
CA GLU A 21 12.65 4.75 -5.25
C GLU A 21 11.64 4.85 -4.10
N ASN A 22 10.72 5.82 -4.16
CA ASN A 22 9.78 6.06 -3.07
C ASN A 22 8.36 6.15 -3.57
N ARG A 23 8.02 5.49 -4.68
CA ARG A 23 6.68 5.51 -5.25
C ARG A 23 6.29 4.13 -5.76
N PHE A 24 5.11 3.68 -5.34
CA PHE A 24 4.54 2.40 -5.75
C PHE A 24 3.13 2.57 -6.26
N GLU A 25 2.73 1.66 -7.12
CA GLU A 25 1.34 1.53 -7.55
C GLU A 25 0.90 0.11 -7.23
N ILE A 26 -0.24 -0.03 -6.57
CA ILE A 26 -0.67 -1.32 -6.03
C ILE A 26 -2.12 -1.57 -6.42
N TRP A 27 -2.39 -2.77 -6.90
CA TRP A 27 -3.72 -3.26 -7.23
C TRP A 27 -4.11 -4.34 -6.25
N VAL A 28 -5.28 -4.20 -5.63
CA VAL A 28 -5.80 -5.17 -4.66
C VAL A 28 -7.21 -5.57 -5.05
N LYS A 29 -7.58 -6.80 -4.74
CA LYS A 29 -8.91 -7.32 -5.05
C LYS A 29 -9.97 -6.78 -4.11
N GLU A 30 -9.59 -6.47 -2.89
CA GLU A 30 -10.48 -6.01 -1.84
C GLU A 30 -11.07 -4.64 -2.19
N LYS A 31 -12.28 -4.41 -1.67
CA LYS A 31 -12.97 -3.13 -1.84
C LYS A 31 -12.37 -2.09 -0.93
N ALA A 32 -12.57 -0.81 -1.28
CA ALA A 32 -12.11 0.30 -0.44
C ALA A 32 -13.08 0.57 0.70
N GLU A 33 -13.46 -0.48 1.42
CA GLU A 33 -14.39 -0.42 2.54
C GLU A 33 -13.75 -1.05 3.77
N ASN A 34 -14.07 -0.52 4.95
CA ASN A 34 -13.66 -1.11 6.24
C ASN A 34 -12.17 -1.41 6.32
N ASN A 35 -11.35 -0.62 5.64
CA ASN A 35 -9.88 -0.76 5.61
C ASN A 35 -9.38 -2.06 4.97
N PHE A 36 -10.22 -2.81 4.28
CA PHE A 36 -9.80 -4.06 3.64
C PHE A 36 -8.70 -3.82 2.60
N ALA A 37 -8.87 -2.80 1.75
CA ALA A 37 -7.87 -2.49 0.75
C ALA A 37 -6.56 -2.00 1.39
N ASN A 38 -6.65 -1.25 2.49
CA ASN A 38 -5.46 -0.78 3.23
C ASN A 38 -4.69 -1.95 3.81
N ASP A 39 -5.38 -2.89 4.43
CA ASP A 39 -4.75 -4.07 5.00
C ASP A 39 -4.04 -4.90 3.93
N SER A 40 -4.70 -5.10 2.80
CA SER A 40 -4.12 -5.84 1.68
C SER A 40 -2.90 -5.13 1.11
N MET A 41 -2.96 -3.80 1.00
CA MET A 41 -1.85 -2.99 0.53
C MET A 41 -0.64 -3.12 1.46
N ILE A 42 -0.87 -3.01 2.77
CA ILE A 42 0.21 -3.12 3.76
C ILE A 42 0.82 -4.53 3.72
N GLU A 43 -0.01 -5.55 3.63
CA GLU A 43 0.47 -6.94 3.57
C GLU A 43 1.32 -7.16 2.32
N LEU A 44 0.88 -6.65 1.19
CA LEU A 44 1.60 -6.79 -0.06
C LEU A 44 2.94 -6.07 -0.02
N LEU A 45 2.97 -4.85 0.54
CA LEU A 45 4.21 -4.11 0.72
C LEU A 45 5.15 -4.81 1.71
N SER A 46 4.60 -5.37 2.78
CA SER A 46 5.37 -6.12 3.77
C SER A 46 6.12 -7.27 3.12
N GLU A 47 5.45 -8.01 2.27
CA GLU A 47 6.06 -9.11 1.53
C GLU A 47 7.09 -8.62 0.52
N TYR A 48 6.74 -7.60 -0.25
CA TYR A 48 7.61 -7.07 -1.29
C TYR A 48 8.91 -6.51 -0.71
N LEU A 49 8.80 -5.79 0.41
CA LEU A 49 9.95 -5.13 1.04
C LEU A 49 10.65 -6.03 2.06
N ASN A 50 10.07 -7.18 2.35
CA ASN A 50 10.58 -8.10 3.38
C ASN A 50 10.72 -7.41 4.73
N LYS A 51 9.66 -6.69 5.12
CA LYS A 51 9.59 -5.96 6.39
C LYS A 51 8.31 -6.31 7.12
N PRO A 52 8.30 -6.31 8.46
CA PRO A 52 7.06 -6.58 9.20
C PRO A 52 6.05 -5.45 9.01
N ARG A 53 4.78 -5.79 9.14
CA ARG A 53 3.68 -4.84 8.93
C ARG A 53 3.78 -3.61 9.84
N ASN A 54 4.26 -3.78 11.05
CA ASN A 54 4.37 -2.67 11.99
C ASN A 54 5.43 -1.63 11.61
N LYS A 55 6.21 -1.91 10.59
CA LYS A 55 7.18 -0.95 10.04
C LYS A 55 6.58 -0.12 8.90
N ILE A 56 5.35 -0.39 8.51
CA ILE A 56 4.67 0.28 7.41
C ILE A 56 3.47 1.02 7.98
N ILE A 57 3.55 2.36 8.01
CA ILE A 57 2.54 3.19 8.66
C ILE A 57 1.94 4.15 7.65
N ILE A 58 0.60 4.18 7.56
CA ILE A 58 -0.08 5.15 6.70
C ILE A 58 -0.15 6.48 7.44
N ILE A 59 0.43 7.52 6.84
CA ILE A 59 0.41 8.87 7.41
C ILE A 59 -0.83 9.63 6.95
N THR A 60 -1.09 9.63 5.64
CA THR A 60 -2.25 10.31 5.07
C THR A 60 -2.90 9.43 4.00
N GLY A 61 -4.15 9.76 3.69
CA GLY A 61 -4.85 9.11 2.60
C GLY A 61 -5.51 7.79 2.96
N HIS A 62 -5.86 7.58 4.23
CA HIS A 62 -6.48 6.32 4.69
C HIS A 62 -7.72 5.95 3.88
N LYS A 63 -8.48 6.95 3.43
CA LYS A 63 -9.72 6.74 2.68
C LYS A 63 -9.61 7.21 1.23
N ARG A 64 -8.39 7.40 0.75
CA ARG A 64 -8.14 7.90 -0.61
C ARG A 64 -7.24 6.92 -1.36
N PRO A 65 -7.32 6.90 -2.71
CA PRO A 65 -6.43 6.01 -3.48
C PRO A 65 -4.96 6.41 -3.37
N ASN A 66 -4.67 7.70 -3.23
CA ASN A 66 -3.29 8.17 -3.06
C ASN A 66 -2.98 8.27 -1.57
N LYS A 67 -1.94 7.57 -1.15
CA LYS A 67 -1.54 7.47 0.25
C LYS A 67 -0.09 7.85 0.43
N THR A 68 0.21 8.41 1.60
CA THR A 68 1.59 8.65 2.02
C THR A 68 1.88 7.72 3.20
N LEU A 69 2.97 6.99 3.10
CA LEU A 69 3.37 6.03 4.11
C LEU A 69 4.75 6.36 4.66
N ASP A 70 4.97 5.99 5.91
CA ASP A 70 6.31 5.97 6.49
C ASP A 70 6.72 4.51 6.64
N ILE A 71 7.77 4.14 5.93
CA ILE A 71 8.31 2.78 5.98
C ILE A 71 9.60 2.83 6.81
N LYS A 72 9.55 2.23 7.97
CA LYS A 72 10.66 2.27 8.93
C LYS A 72 11.63 1.12 8.69
N ASN A 73 12.85 1.33 9.10
CA ASN A 73 13.89 0.28 9.03
C ASN A 73 13.77 -0.73 10.15
#